data_cd7df054acb0922874c5322aa8dba4ab
#
_entry.id   cd7df054acb0922874c5322aa8dba4ab
#
_cell.length_a   1.000
_cell.length_b   1.000
_cell.length_c   1.000
_cell.angle_alpha   90.00
_cell.angle_beta   90.00
_cell.angle_gamma   90.00
#
_symmetry.space_group_name_H-M   'P 1'
#
loop_
_entity.id
_entity.type
_entity.pdbx_description
1 polymer ?
#
loop_
_entity_poly.entity_id
_entity_poly.type
_entity_poly.pdbx_seq_one_letter_code
_entity_poly.pdbx_strand_id
1 'polypeptide(L)'
;MRVHLTRTGDITLSEPSVFNRLDVLVEPQPPAQLEQSIARLGSRDGPDHVRLLPSVLRFLSSEAGSAEWDAKFDGMISYASSKGWLDDQGRVRAHLTFGDANEAVSGASTPASTTFD
;
A
#
# COMPACT_ATOMS: atom_id res chain seq x y z
N MET A 1 1.53 0.82 7.78
CA MET A 1 1.52 -0.26 6.77
C MET A 1 2.04 0.28 5.45
N ARG A 2 3.07 -0.33 4.92
CA ARG A 2 3.69 0.13 3.68
C ARG A 2 4.00 -1.06 2.78
N VAL A 3 3.50 -1.00 1.55
CA VAL A 3 3.83 -1.99 0.53
C VAL A 3 5.10 -1.55 -0.16
N HIS A 4 6.05 -2.47 -0.34
CA HIS A 4 7.29 -2.19 -1.06
C HIS A 4 7.28 -2.93 -2.38
N LEU A 5 7.47 -2.19 -3.47
CA LEU A 5 7.68 -2.77 -4.80
C LEU A 5 9.17 -2.68 -5.07
N THR A 6 9.84 -3.81 -4.90
CA THR A 6 11.31 -3.83 -4.94
C THR A 6 11.82 -3.81 -6.37
N ARG A 7 13.07 -3.40 -6.53
CA ARG A 7 13.70 -3.32 -7.84
C ARG A 7 13.82 -4.68 -8.52
N THR A 8 13.72 -5.77 -7.77
CA THR A 8 13.77 -7.11 -8.33
C THR A 8 12.40 -7.67 -8.66
N GLY A 9 11.36 -6.87 -8.51
CA GLY A 9 10.00 -7.28 -8.84
C GLY A 9 9.26 -7.99 -7.72
N ASP A 10 9.79 -7.99 -6.52
CA ASP A 10 9.12 -8.57 -5.36
C ASP A 10 8.17 -7.57 -4.74
N ILE A 11 7.17 -8.08 -4.05
CA ILE A 11 6.19 -7.27 -3.33
C ILE A 11 6.22 -7.70 -1.88
N THR A 12 6.49 -6.76 -0.98
CA THR A 12 6.54 -7.04 0.45
C THR A 12 5.72 -6.01 1.21
N LEU A 13 5.39 -6.32 2.46
CA LEU A 13 4.65 -5.42 3.33
C LEU A 13 5.45 -5.21 4.61
N SER A 14 5.68 -3.95 4.96
CA SER A 14 6.33 -3.60 6.21
C SER A 14 5.34 -2.93 7.15
N GLU A 15 5.63 -2.99 8.42
CA GLU A 15 4.83 -2.38 9.47
C GLU A 15 3.36 -2.80 9.40
N PRO A 16 3.09 -4.11 9.37
CA PRO A 16 1.71 -4.57 9.16
C PRO A 16 0.77 -4.21 10.31
N SER A 17 1.31 -3.84 11.46
CA SER A 17 0.49 -3.45 12.62
C SER A 17 0.32 -1.95 12.74
N VAL A 18 0.76 -1.17 11.77
CA VAL A 18 0.51 0.27 11.74
C VAL A 18 -0.74 0.49 10.89
N PHE A 19 -1.87 0.69 11.56
CA PHE A 19 -3.17 0.72 10.89
C PHE A 19 -3.66 2.12 10.54
N ASN A 20 -2.89 3.15 10.86
CA ASN A 20 -3.28 4.52 10.55
C ASN A 20 -2.57 5.10 9.33
N ARG A 21 -1.86 4.27 8.59
CA ARG A 21 -1.16 4.69 7.36
C ARG A 21 -1.14 3.54 6.37
N LEU A 22 -1.27 3.90 5.10
CA LEU A 22 -1.12 2.93 4.01
C LEU A 22 -0.55 3.66 2.81
N ASP A 23 0.62 3.24 2.35
CA ASP A 23 1.20 3.75 1.12
C ASP A 23 2.00 2.66 0.42
N VAL A 24 2.47 2.97 -0.80
CA VAL A 24 3.26 2.04 -1.60
C VAL A 24 4.58 2.73 -1.96
N LEU A 25 5.68 2.13 -1.55
CA LEU A 25 7.01 2.63 -1.90
C LEU A 25 7.52 1.85 -3.10
N VAL A 26 7.92 2.59 -4.13
CA VAL A 26 8.41 2.01 -5.39
C VAL A 26 9.89 2.25 -5.49
N GLU A 27 10.69 1.18 -5.51
CA GLU A 27 12.11 1.29 -5.79
C GLU A 27 12.33 1.47 -7.30
N PRO A 28 13.42 2.13 -7.71
CA PRO A 28 13.69 2.33 -9.14
C PRO A 28 13.70 1.01 -9.88
N GLN A 29 12.90 0.93 -10.94
CA GLN A 29 12.75 -0.30 -11.72
C GLN A 29 12.16 0.02 -13.09
N PRO A 30 12.28 -0.89 -14.06
CA PRO A 30 11.70 -0.66 -15.39
C PRO A 30 10.18 -0.51 -15.31
N PRO A 31 9.60 0.38 -16.15
CA PRO A 31 8.16 0.61 -16.12
C PRO A 31 7.32 -0.65 -16.33
N ALA A 32 7.75 -1.55 -17.20
CA ALA A 32 6.99 -2.78 -17.47
C ALA A 32 6.91 -3.65 -16.22
N GLN A 33 8.01 -3.74 -15.47
CA GLN A 33 8.03 -4.50 -14.22
C GLN A 33 7.12 -3.87 -13.18
N LEU A 34 7.15 -2.54 -13.09
CA LEU A 34 6.29 -1.82 -12.16
C LEU A 34 4.83 -2.06 -12.45
N GLU A 35 4.43 -2.01 -13.72
CA GLU A 35 3.03 -2.25 -14.08
C GLU A 35 2.58 -3.66 -13.74
N GLN A 36 3.47 -4.65 -13.91
CA GLN A 36 3.16 -6.02 -13.53
C GLN A 36 2.92 -6.15 -12.02
N SER A 37 3.76 -5.47 -11.23
CA SER A 37 3.60 -5.48 -9.76
C SER A 37 2.30 -4.80 -9.35
N ILE A 38 1.98 -3.67 -9.95
CA ILE A 38 0.74 -2.95 -9.67
C ILE A 38 -0.48 -3.82 -10.01
N ALA A 39 -0.42 -4.54 -11.12
CA ALA A 39 -1.53 -5.42 -11.52
C ALA A 39 -1.76 -6.53 -10.48
N ARG A 40 -0.72 -6.96 -9.77
CA ARG A 40 -0.84 -7.97 -8.72
C ARG A 40 -1.44 -7.40 -7.44
N LEU A 41 -1.28 -6.11 -7.20
CA LEU A 41 -1.84 -5.44 -6.02
C LEU A 41 -3.29 -5.04 -6.23
N GLY A 42 -3.65 -4.70 -7.45
CA GLY A 42 -4.96 -4.17 -7.77
C GLY A 42 -4.93 -3.48 -9.12
N SER A 43 -5.04 -2.17 -9.13
CA SER A 43 -4.99 -1.42 -10.39
C SER A 43 -4.40 -0.04 -10.14
N ARG A 44 -3.82 0.52 -11.21
CA ARG A 44 -3.29 1.88 -11.15
C ARG A 44 -4.45 2.88 -11.17
N ASP A 45 -4.30 3.94 -10.40
CA ASP A 45 -5.27 5.03 -10.35
C ASP A 45 -4.53 6.34 -10.60
N GLY A 46 -4.15 6.56 -11.85
CA GLY A 46 -3.37 7.71 -12.24
C GLY A 46 -1.88 7.51 -12.01
N PRO A 47 -1.06 8.56 -12.19
CA PRO A 47 0.38 8.43 -12.10
C PRO A 47 0.90 8.21 -10.68
N ASP A 48 0.16 8.67 -9.68
CA ASP A 48 0.65 8.71 -8.30
C ASP A 48 -0.14 7.83 -7.33
N HIS A 49 -1.14 7.12 -7.81
CA HIS A 49 -2.01 6.35 -6.93
C HIS A 49 -2.28 4.96 -7.48
N VAL A 50 -2.63 4.07 -6.57
CA VAL A 50 -2.98 2.70 -6.89
C VAL A 50 -4.18 2.32 -6.02
N ARG A 51 -5.02 1.44 -6.52
CA ARG A 51 -6.12 0.87 -5.74
C ARG A 51 -5.72 -0.54 -5.35
N LEU A 52 -5.65 -0.77 -4.05
CA LEU A 52 -5.14 -2.01 -3.47
C LEU A 52 -6.30 -2.91 -3.05
N LEU A 53 -6.20 -4.19 -3.39
CA LEU A 53 -7.14 -5.18 -2.90
C LEU A 53 -6.80 -5.49 -1.45
N PRO A 54 -7.76 -5.36 -0.52
CA PRO A 54 -7.49 -5.71 0.88
C PRO A 54 -7.01 -7.15 1.05
N SER A 55 -7.49 -8.07 0.22
CA SER A 55 -7.06 -9.46 0.28
C SER A 55 -5.57 -9.62 0.01
N VAL A 56 -5.01 -8.77 -0.85
CA VAL A 56 -3.57 -8.80 -1.14
C VAL A 56 -2.78 -8.32 0.07
N LEU A 57 -3.24 -7.24 0.71
CA LEU A 57 -2.59 -6.74 1.92
C LEU A 57 -2.59 -7.81 3.01
N ARG A 58 -3.71 -8.49 3.17
CA ARG A 58 -3.84 -9.57 4.14
C ARG A 58 -2.89 -10.71 3.80
N PHE A 59 -2.79 -11.06 2.53
CA PHE A 59 -1.89 -12.11 2.07
C PHE A 59 -0.41 -11.76 2.35
N LEU A 60 -0.05 -10.50 2.19
CA LEU A 60 1.33 -10.05 2.38
C LEU A 60 1.71 -9.91 3.86
N SER A 61 0.74 -9.79 4.74
CA SER A 61 1.01 -9.54 6.15
C SER A 61 1.51 -10.80 6.85
N SER A 62 2.61 -10.64 7.59
CA SER A 62 3.13 -11.71 8.44
C SER A 62 2.25 -11.93 9.68
N GLU A 63 1.35 -11.00 9.97
CA GLU A 63 0.47 -11.06 11.14
C GLU A 63 -0.93 -11.59 10.80
N ALA A 64 -1.20 -11.84 9.52
CA ALA A 64 -2.50 -12.33 9.10
C ALA A 64 -2.80 -13.69 9.74
N GLY A 65 -4.04 -13.90 10.15
CA GLY A 65 -4.44 -15.11 10.86
C GLY A 65 -4.52 -14.89 12.37
N SER A 66 -3.90 -13.85 12.89
CA SER A 66 -4.09 -13.44 14.27
C SER A 66 -5.46 -12.76 14.40
N ALA A 67 -6.28 -13.21 15.33
CA ALA A 67 -7.61 -12.62 15.52
C ALA A 67 -7.53 -11.12 15.83
N GLU A 68 -6.53 -10.73 16.61
CA GLU A 68 -6.35 -9.33 16.96
C GLU A 68 -5.96 -8.51 15.72
N TRP A 69 -5.01 -9.00 14.93
CA TRP A 69 -4.60 -8.28 13.73
C TRP A 69 -5.75 -8.21 12.73
N ASP A 70 -6.45 -9.31 12.53
CA ASP A 70 -7.55 -9.36 11.57
C ASP A 70 -8.65 -8.37 11.93
N ALA A 71 -8.98 -8.27 13.22
CA ALA A 71 -10.01 -7.33 13.66
C ALA A 71 -9.58 -5.89 13.44
N LYS A 72 -8.32 -5.57 13.70
CA LYS A 72 -7.80 -4.22 13.50
C LYS A 72 -7.71 -3.88 12.02
N PHE A 73 -7.32 -4.85 11.20
CA PHE A 73 -7.28 -4.64 9.76
C PHE A 73 -8.68 -4.38 9.21
N ASP A 74 -9.66 -5.17 9.63
CA ASP A 74 -11.05 -4.95 9.21
C ASP A 74 -11.56 -3.59 9.65
N GLY A 75 -11.15 -3.13 10.83
CA GLY A 75 -11.49 -1.80 11.32
C GLY A 75 -10.88 -0.71 10.44
N MET A 76 -9.64 -0.91 10.00
CA MET A 76 -8.98 0.04 9.09
C MET A 76 -9.76 0.13 7.77
N ILE A 77 -10.14 -1.00 7.21
CA ILE A 77 -10.88 -1.03 5.95
C ILE A 77 -12.27 -0.40 6.12
N SER A 78 -12.94 -0.67 7.22
CA SER A 78 -14.23 -0.05 7.52
C SER A 78 -14.12 1.46 7.62
N TYR A 79 -13.07 1.94 8.26
CA TYR A 79 -12.84 3.37 8.37
C TYR A 79 -12.61 3.99 6.99
N ALA A 80 -11.80 3.34 6.15
CA ALA A 80 -11.56 3.80 4.78
C ALA A 80 -12.87 3.86 3.99
N SER A 81 -13.74 2.87 4.18
CA SER A 81 -15.03 2.85 3.54
C SER A 81 -15.87 4.06 3.97
N SER A 82 -15.87 4.38 5.25
CA SER A 82 -16.65 5.51 5.78
C SER A 82 -16.14 6.85 5.25
N LYS A 83 -14.87 6.92 4.84
CA LYS A 83 -14.28 8.14 4.28
C LYS A 83 -14.40 8.21 2.76
N GLY A 84 -14.97 7.19 2.13
CA GLY A 84 -15.10 7.17 0.68
C GLY A 84 -13.81 6.80 -0.05
N TRP A 85 -12.89 6.14 0.63
CA TRP A 85 -11.59 5.78 0.05
C TRP A 85 -11.59 4.41 -0.62
N LEU A 86 -12.72 3.71 -0.60
CA LEU A 86 -12.87 2.44 -1.30
C LEU A 86 -13.67 2.66 -2.59
N ASP A 87 -13.31 1.90 -3.62
CA ASP A 87 -14.09 1.93 -4.86
C ASP A 87 -15.21 0.89 -4.79
N ASP A 88 -15.95 0.73 -5.90
CA ASP A 88 -17.08 -0.19 -5.97
C ASP A 88 -16.68 -1.64 -5.75
N GLN A 89 -15.40 -1.95 -5.91
CA GLN A 89 -14.89 -3.30 -5.72
C GLN A 89 -14.18 -3.47 -4.38
N GLY A 90 -14.28 -2.47 -3.52
CA GLY A 90 -13.69 -2.53 -2.19
C GLY A 90 -12.19 -2.31 -2.17
N ARG A 91 -11.61 -1.79 -3.25
CA ARG A 91 -10.17 -1.52 -3.31
C ARG A 91 -9.84 -0.18 -2.68
N VAL A 92 -8.76 -0.15 -1.91
CA VAL A 92 -8.34 1.04 -1.17
C VAL A 92 -7.38 1.86 -2.01
N ARG A 93 -7.65 3.16 -2.14
CA ARG A 93 -6.75 4.06 -2.84
C ARG A 93 -5.55 4.39 -1.96
N ALA A 94 -4.35 4.25 -2.51
CA ALA A 94 -3.11 4.54 -1.79
C ALA A 94 -2.16 5.31 -2.70
N HIS A 95 -1.29 6.10 -2.09
CA HIS A 95 -0.32 6.89 -2.82
C HIS A 95 0.90 6.06 -3.20
N LEU A 96 1.41 6.27 -4.41
CA LEU A 96 2.67 5.70 -4.87
C LEU A 96 3.78 6.70 -4.56
N THR A 97 4.75 6.27 -3.76
CA THR A 97 5.92 7.06 -3.45
C THR A 97 7.11 6.47 -4.20
N PHE A 98 7.75 7.27 -5.04
CA PHE A 98 8.86 6.80 -5.85
C PHE A 98 10.16 7.16 -5.16
N GLY A 99 10.92 6.13 -4.78
CA GLY A 99 12.19 6.31 -4.10
C GLY A 99 13.36 5.95 -4.99
N ASP A 100 14.54 6.43 -4.62
CA ASP A 100 15.78 6.05 -5.26
C ASP A 100 16.86 5.89 -4.18
N ALA A 101 18.12 5.75 -4.61
CA ALA A 101 19.21 5.52 -3.68
C ALA A 101 19.38 6.63 -2.64
N ASN A 102 18.88 7.82 -2.94
CA ASN A 102 19.01 8.99 -2.06
C ASN A 102 17.72 9.30 -1.34
N GLU A 103 16.70 8.51 -1.54
CA GLU A 103 15.36 8.81 -1.06
C GLU A 103 15.28 8.91 0.45
N ALA A 104 16.05 8.11 1.15
CA ALA A 104 16.03 8.14 2.60
C ALA A 104 16.34 9.52 3.15
N VAL A 105 17.12 10.30 2.44
CA VAL A 105 17.51 11.64 2.87
C VAL A 105 16.35 12.62 2.73
N SER A 106 15.57 12.49 1.69
CA SER A 106 14.50 13.43 1.38
C SER A 106 13.14 12.92 1.83
N GLY A 107 13.11 11.80 2.51
CA GLY A 107 11.84 11.20 2.91
C GLY A 107 10.99 12.10 3.77
N ALA A 108 11.60 13.01 4.50
CA ALA A 108 10.88 13.92 5.37
C ALA A 108 9.95 14.86 4.62
N SER A 109 10.18 15.04 3.34
CA SER A 109 9.39 15.96 2.55
C SER A 109 8.18 15.33 1.90
N THR A 110 7.86 14.12 2.24
CA THR A 110 6.82 13.36 1.56
C THR A 110 5.55 13.27 2.39
N PRO A 111 4.59 14.14 2.20
CA PRO A 111 3.37 14.11 3.00
C PRO A 111 2.26 13.30 2.36
N ALA A 112 2.56 12.43 1.44
CA ALA A 112 1.56 11.93 0.52
C ALA A 112 0.94 10.58 0.89
N SER A 113 1.28 10.03 2.05
CA SER A 113 0.70 8.76 2.49
C SER A 113 -0.78 8.92 2.85
N THR A 114 -1.57 7.90 2.55
CA THR A 114 -2.94 7.83 3.02
C THR A 114 -2.93 7.62 4.53
N THR A 115 -3.60 8.49 5.26
CA THR A 115 -3.62 8.44 6.72
C THR A 115 -5.01 8.06 7.20
N PHE A 116 -5.05 7.09 8.11
CA PHE A 116 -6.28 6.56 8.69
C PHE A 116 -6.37 6.95 10.16
N ASP A 117 -6.88 8.11 10.47
CA ASP A 117 -7.10 8.52 11.87
C ASP A 117 -8.31 9.45 12.03
#